data_5b9101f32934d60e873331ab564f1c06
#
_entry.id   5b9101f32934d60e873331ab564f1c06
#
_cell.length_a   1.000
_cell.length_b   1.000
_cell.length_c   1.000
_cell.angle_alpha   90.00
_cell.angle_beta   90.00
_cell.angle_gamma   90.00
#
_symmetry.space_group_name_H-M   'P 1'
#
loop_
_entity.id
_entity.type
_entity.pdbx_description
1 polymer ?
#
loop_
_entity_poly.entity_id
_entity_poly.type
_entity_poly.pdbx_seq_one_letter_code
_entity_poly.pdbx_strand_id
1 'polypeptide(L)'
;MRAAVLVACGLLAGTASLAAHHSFAAEYDGNLPVTVSGTVAKIDWQNPHIYVYVDAKDDQGKVNQWKFEGYPPNMLVRQGWKRDATMKVGDAITVTGWRARLDPHQGAARQVTFADGKKLMAGPPAGTGGQ
;
A
#
# COMPACT_ATOMS: atom_id res chain seq x y z
N MET A 1 49.83 -21.21 -33.54
CA MET A 1 48.39 -21.37 -33.57
C MET A 1 47.86 -21.31 -32.14
N ARG A 2 47.62 -20.14 -31.69
CA ARG A 2 47.07 -19.85 -30.34
C ARG A 2 46.32 -18.54 -30.50
N ALA A 3 45.03 -18.54 -30.47
CA ALA A 3 44.22 -17.41 -30.07
C ALA A 3 42.74 -17.69 -30.37
N ALA A 4 41.94 -17.22 -29.52
CA ALA A 4 40.49 -17.12 -29.64
C ALA A 4 39.65 -18.17 -28.86
N VAL A 5 39.68 -18.05 -27.55
CA VAL A 5 38.53 -18.39 -26.70
C VAL A 5 38.58 -17.51 -25.46
N LEU A 6 38.07 -16.32 -25.50
CA LEU A 6 37.79 -15.49 -24.30
C LEU A 6 36.94 -14.26 -24.68
N VAL A 7 35.75 -14.41 -25.15
CA VAL A 7 34.70 -13.32 -25.08
C VAL A 7 33.35 -14.00 -25.17
N ALA A 8 32.80 -14.53 -24.10
CA ALA A 8 31.41 -14.92 -24.02
C ALA A 8 30.91 -15.09 -22.56
N CYS A 9 31.32 -14.25 -21.63
CA CYS A 9 30.82 -14.28 -20.25
C CYS A 9 30.53 -12.91 -19.69
N GLY A 10 29.92 -12.02 -20.46
CA GLY A 10 29.71 -10.64 -20.02
C GLY A 10 28.31 -10.05 -20.19
N LEU A 11 27.27 -10.85 -20.46
CA LEU A 11 25.96 -10.28 -20.83
C LEU A 11 24.74 -10.89 -20.11
N LEU A 12 24.91 -11.47 -18.93
CA LEU A 12 23.81 -12.10 -18.20
C LEU A 12 23.51 -11.48 -16.83
N ALA A 13 23.98 -10.28 -16.55
CA ALA A 13 23.81 -9.64 -15.24
C ALA A 13 22.92 -8.38 -15.27
N GLY A 14 21.97 -8.27 -16.20
CA GLY A 14 21.22 -7.00 -16.37
C GLY A 14 19.70 -7.06 -16.33
N THR A 15 19.05 -8.18 -16.01
CA THR A 15 17.60 -8.27 -16.19
C THR A 15 16.76 -8.56 -14.94
N ALA A 16 17.32 -8.49 -13.75
CA ALA A 16 16.61 -8.85 -12.52
C ALA A 16 15.88 -7.68 -11.80
N SER A 17 15.90 -6.45 -12.33
CA SER A 17 15.38 -5.28 -11.62
C SER A 17 14.04 -4.73 -12.14
N LEU A 18 13.46 -5.28 -13.19
CA LEU A 18 12.26 -4.72 -13.84
C LEU A 18 10.92 -5.30 -13.36
N ALA A 19 10.91 -6.31 -12.48
CA ALA A 19 9.68 -6.98 -12.07
C ALA A 19 9.09 -6.49 -10.73
N ALA A 20 9.70 -5.53 -10.04
CA ALA A 20 9.32 -5.15 -8.67
C ALA A 20 8.51 -3.84 -8.56
N HIS A 21 8.28 -3.12 -9.65
CA HIS A 21 7.48 -1.91 -9.62
C HIS A 21 6.18 -2.12 -10.41
N HIS A 22 5.18 -2.73 -9.77
CA HIS A 22 3.82 -2.51 -10.19
C HIS A 22 3.56 -1.01 -10.07
N SER A 23 3.35 -0.33 -11.21
CA SER A 23 3.08 1.10 -11.15
C SER A 23 1.76 1.29 -10.40
N PHE A 24 1.69 2.28 -9.52
CA PHE A 24 0.46 2.68 -8.83
C PHE A 24 -0.72 2.75 -9.80
N ALA A 25 -0.53 3.38 -10.98
CA ALA A 25 -1.56 3.54 -11.99
C ALA A 25 -2.04 2.23 -12.63
N ALA A 26 -1.25 1.15 -12.57
CA ALA A 26 -1.70 -0.16 -13.05
C ALA A 26 -2.69 -0.81 -12.09
N GLU A 27 -2.54 -0.60 -10.80
CA GLU A 27 -3.33 -1.25 -9.76
C GLU A 27 -4.44 -0.35 -9.21
N TYR A 28 -4.16 0.95 -9.03
CA TYR A 28 -5.07 1.91 -8.43
C TYR A 28 -5.48 3.01 -9.41
N ASP A 29 -6.71 3.54 -9.24
CA ASP A 29 -7.21 4.63 -10.04
C ASP A 29 -7.18 5.95 -9.28
N GLY A 30 -6.27 6.85 -9.67
CA GLY A 30 -6.14 8.17 -9.08
C GLY A 30 -7.35 9.09 -9.29
N ASN A 31 -8.30 8.70 -10.16
CA ASN A 31 -9.56 9.41 -10.37
C ASN A 31 -10.72 8.83 -9.55
N LEU A 32 -10.47 7.76 -8.78
CA LEU A 32 -11.48 7.14 -7.91
C LEU A 32 -11.05 7.26 -6.44
N PRO A 33 -11.19 8.47 -5.84
CA PRO A 33 -10.94 8.63 -4.42
C PRO A 33 -11.94 7.82 -3.60
N VAL A 34 -11.47 7.26 -2.49
CA VAL A 34 -12.32 6.56 -1.51
C VAL A 34 -12.09 7.12 -0.12
N THR A 35 -13.15 7.08 0.67
CA THR A 35 -13.12 7.34 2.11
C THR A 35 -13.88 6.22 2.79
N VAL A 36 -13.20 5.46 3.62
CA VAL A 36 -13.77 4.28 4.29
C VAL A 36 -13.58 4.42 5.78
N SER A 37 -14.68 4.44 6.51
CA SER A 37 -14.70 4.42 7.98
C SER A 37 -15.11 3.04 8.48
N GLY A 38 -14.36 2.52 9.44
CA GLY A 38 -14.62 1.20 9.97
C GLY A 38 -13.68 0.82 11.11
N THR A 39 -13.64 -0.47 11.39
CA THR A 39 -12.82 -1.03 12.47
C THR A 39 -11.67 -1.83 11.88
N VAL A 40 -10.48 -1.64 12.41
CA VAL A 40 -9.30 -2.42 12.00
C VAL A 40 -9.50 -3.88 12.36
N ALA A 41 -9.55 -4.75 11.34
CA ALA A 41 -9.70 -6.19 11.51
C ALA A 41 -8.35 -6.92 11.53
N LYS A 42 -7.37 -6.43 10.75
CA LYS A 42 -6.04 -7.03 10.64
C LYS A 42 -5.02 -6.00 10.17
N ILE A 43 -3.78 -6.16 10.55
CA ILE A 43 -2.64 -5.38 10.09
C ILE A 43 -1.53 -6.34 9.70
N ASP A 44 -1.11 -6.31 8.42
CA ASP A 44 0.06 -7.00 7.93
C ASP A 44 1.22 -5.99 7.86
N TRP A 45 2.04 -5.95 8.89
CA TRP A 45 3.18 -5.04 8.97
C TRP A 45 4.43 -5.70 8.40
N GLN A 46 4.61 -5.63 7.09
CA GLN A 46 5.69 -6.33 6.39
C GLN A 46 6.19 -5.55 5.17
N ASN A 47 7.37 -5.91 4.66
CA ASN A 47 7.87 -5.46 3.36
C ASN A 47 7.23 -6.28 2.22
N PRO A 48 7.06 -5.73 1.02
CA PRO A 48 7.43 -4.36 0.61
C PRO A 48 6.45 -3.29 1.05
N HIS A 49 5.21 -3.63 1.42
CA HIS A 49 4.15 -2.71 1.84
C HIS A 49 3.39 -3.27 3.02
N ILE A 50 2.88 -2.37 3.88
CA ILE A 50 1.89 -2.79 4.87
C ILE A 50 0.52 -2.96 4.21
N TYR A 51 -0.32 -3.80 4.81
CA TYR A 51 -1.74 -3.88 4.49
C TYR A 51 -2.57 -3.72 5.76
N VAL A 52 -3.61 -2.91 5.65
CA VAL A 52 -4.60 -2.73 6.72
C VAL A 52 -5.94 -3.23 6.22
N TYR A 53 -6.55 -4.12 6.98
CA TYR A 53 -7.88 -4.65 6.70
C TYR A 53 -8.88 -3.94 7.61
N VAL A 54 -9.92 -3.37 7.00
CA VAL A 54 -10.93 -2.55 7.69
C VAL A 54 -12.30 -3.13 7.42
N ASP A 55 -13.00 -3.53 8.47
CA ASP A 55 -14.39 -3.92 8.40
C ASP A 55 -15.26 -2.66 8.42
N ALA A 56 -15.92 -2.37 7.32
CA ALA A 56 -16.76 -1.20 7.13
C ALA A 56 -18.17 -1.58 6.72
N LYS A 57 -19.16 -0.90 7.26
CA LYS A 57 -20.57 -1.06 6.86
C LYS A 57 -20.85 -0.21 5.62
N ASP A 58 -21.54 -0.79 4.66
CA ASP A 58 -22.13 -0.05 3.55
C ASP A 58 -23.46 0.62 3.96
N ASP A 59 -24.08 1.34 3.02
CA ASP A 59 -25.33 2.06 3.24
C ASP A 59 -26.52 1.13 3.59
N GLN A 60 -26.38 -0.16 3.32
CA GLN A 60 -27.39 -1.19 3.66
C GLN A 60 -27.07 -1.89 5.00
N GLY A 61 -26.00 -1.47 5.68
CA GLY A 61 -25.54 -2.05 6.94
C GLY A 61 -24.77 -3.37 6.81
N LYS A 62 -24.48 -3.83 5.56
CA LYS A 62 -23.65 -5.00 5.32
C LYS A 62 -22.20 -4.66 5.59
N VAL A 63 -21.51 -5.53 6.33
CA VAL A 63 -20.07 -5.40 6.56
C VAL A 63 -19.30 -5.91 5.34
N ASN A 64 -18.45 -5.04 4.80
CA ASN A 64 -17.48 -5.38 3.76
C ASN A 64 -16.08 -5.16 4.33
N GLN A 65 -15.19 -6.13 4.10
CA GLN A 65 -13.80 -5.98 4.51
C GLN A 65 -13.01 -5.31 3.38
N TRP A 66 -12.45 -4.14 3.69
CA TRP A 66 -11.56 -3.40 2.82
C TRP A 66 -10.11 -3.77 3.10
N LYS A 67 -9.30 -3.88 2.04
CA LYS A 67 -7.86 -4.06 2.11
C LYS A 67 -7.17 -2.80 1.59
N PHE A 68 -6.42 -2.13 2.43
CA PHE A 68 -5.66 -0.94 2.06
C PHE A 68 -4.16 -1.23 2.07
N GLU A 69 -3.50 -0.94 0.94
CA GLU A 69 -2.05 -0.94 0.83
C GLU A 69 -1.50 0.42 1.30
N GLY A 70 -0.48 0.39 2.13
CA GLY A 70 0.23 1.58 2.61
C GLY A 70 1.70 1.57 2.22
N TYR A 71 2.43 2.55 2.71
CA TYR A 71 3.87 2.64 2.56
C TYR A 71 4.61 1.42 3.13
N PRO A 72 5.86 1.17 2.70
CA PRO A 72 6.76 0.26 3.39
C PRO A 72 6.92 0.64 4.87
N PRO A 73 7.15 -0.33 5.76
CA PRO A 73 7.30 -0.07 7.20
C PRO A 73 8.28 1.03 7.57
N ASN A 74 9.44 1.08 6.90
CA ASN A 74 10.46 2.10 7.17
C ASN A 74 10.00 3.53 6.80
N MET A 75 9.15 3.68 5.78
CA MET A 75 8.58 4.98 5.43
C MET A 75 7.50 5.40 6.43
N LEU A 76 6.67 4.46 6.90
CA LEU A 76 5.68 4.76 7.92
C LEU A 76 6.32 5.23 9.21
N VAL A 77 7.40 4.61 9.66
CA VAL A 77 8.14 5.04 10.85
C VAL A 77 8.62 6.49 10.69
N ARG A 78 9.07 6.89 9.50
CA ARG A 78 9.46 8.29 9.21
C ARG A 78 8.25 9.24 9.22
N GLN A 79 7.05 8.74 8.96
CA GLN A 79 5.78 9.49 9.05
C GLN A 79 5.20 9.52 10.47
N GLY A 80 5.92 9.03 11.47
CA GLY A 80 5.51 9.04 12.86
C GLY A 80 4.75 7.79 13.33
N TRP A 81 4.67 6.76 12.50
CA TRP A 81 4.06 5.49 12.91
C TRP A 81 5.00 4.69 13.81
N LYS A 82 4.39 4.03 14.79
CA LYS A 82 5.07 3.05 15.65
C LYS A 82 4.35 1.72 15.51
N ARG A 83 5.09 0.68 15.13
CA ARG A 83 4.55 -0.68 15.02
C ARG A 83 3.87 -1.07 16.34
N ASP A 84 2.70 -1.71 16.22
CA ASP A 84 1.89 -2.23 17.34
C ASP A 84 1.44 -1.19 18.39
N ALA A 85 1.73 0.10 18.15
CA ALA A 85 1.36 1.18 19.07
C ALA A 85 0.46 2.24 18.41
N THR A 86 0.75 2.64 17.15
CA THR A 86 0.00 3.70 16.48
C THR A 86 -1.39 3.25 16.07
N MET A 87 -1.53 2.01 15.62
CA MET A 87 -2.80 1.40 15.21
C MET A 87 -2.85 -0.04 15.69
N LYS A 88 -4.02 -0.47 16.14
CA LYS A 88 -4.28 -1.81 16.66
C LYS A 88 -5.56 -2.38 16.08
N VAL A 89 -5.64 -3.71 16.04
CA VAL A 89 -6.92 -4.40 15.75
C VAL A 89 -7.97 -3.93 16.75
N GLY A 90 -9.16 -3.59 16.24
CA GLY A 90 -10.26 -3.04 17.02
C GLY A 90 -10.35 -1.51 17.02
N ASP A 91 -9.33 -0.80 16.56
CA ASP A 91 -9.37 0.66 16.45
C ASP A 91 -10.38 1.11 15.40
N ALA A 92 -11.16 2.14 15.74
CA ALA A 92 -11.99 2.85 14.79
C ALA A 92 -11.13 3.86 14.00
N ILE A 93 -11.14 3.74 12.69
CA ILE A 93 -10.35 4.59 11.79
C ILE A 93 -11.17 5.03 10.58
N THR A 94 -10.71 6.09 9.93
CA THR A 94 -11.12 6.47 8.59
C THR A 94 -9.90 6.49 7.68
N VAL A 95 -9.95 5.72 6.61
CA VAL A 95 -8.89 5.68 5.59
C VAL A 95 -9.36 6.47 4.37
N THR A 96 -8.54 7.41 3.92
CA THR A 96 -8.71 8.07 2.61
C THR A 96 -7.62 7.59 1.66
N GLY A 97 -7.98 7.45 0.40
CA GLY A 97 -7.05 6.97 -0.62
C GLY A 97 -7.70 6.80 -1.97
N TRP A 98 -7.25 5.84 -2.73
CA TRP A 98 -7.74 5.55 -4.09
C TRP A 98 -8.12 4.08 -4.22
N ARG A 99 -9.22 3.83 -4.93
CA ARG A 99 -9.73 2.49 -5.14
C ARG A 99 -8.88 1.71 -6.15
N ALA A 100 -8.77 0.41 -5.95
CA ALA A 100 -8.19 -0.49 -6.92
C ALA A 100 -9.09 -0.60 -8.16
N ARG A 101 -8.48 -0.85 -9.33
CA ARG A 101 -9.20 -0.96 -10.60
C ARG A 101 -10.04 -2.22 -10.71
N LEU A 102 -9.57 -3.32 -10.13
CA LEU A 102 -10.17 -4.64 -10.30
C LEU A 102 -10.94 -5.14 -9.08
N ASP A 103 -10.63 -4.61 -7.88
CA ASP A 103 -11.27 -5.02 -6.64
C ASP A 103 -12.05 -3.85 -6.02
N PRO A 104 -13.39 -3.97 -5.86
CA PRO A 104 -14.22 -2.89 -5.31
C PRO A 104 -13.94 -2.58 -3.83
N HIS A 105 -13.32 -3.52 -3.09
CA HIS A 105 -13.01 -3.37 -1.67
C HIS A 105 -11.49 -3.37 -1.39
N GLN A 106 -10.70 -2.96 -2.39
CA GLN A 106 -9.27 -2.74 -2.22
C GLN A 106 -8.93 -1.28 -2.57
N GLY A 107 -7.95 -0.71 -1.86
CA GLY A 107 -7.48 0.63 -2.12
C GLY A 107 -6.03 0.85 -1.72
N ALA A 108 -5.45 1.93 -2.23
CA ALA A 108 -4.18 2.47 -1.74
C ALA A 108 -4.49 3.53 -0.70
N ALA A 109 -4.00 3.35 0.52
CA ALA A 109 -4.15 4.33 1.58
C ALA A 109 -3.27 5.56 1.32
N ARG A 110 -3.83 6.74 1.52
CA ARG A 110 -3.07 7.99 1.59
C ARG A 110 -2.92 8.47 3.02
N GLN A 111 -4.02 8.51 3.75
CA GLN A 111 -4.06 9.03 5.11
C GLN A 111 -4.99 8.18 5.97
N VAL A 112 -4.62 8.01 7.22
CA VAL A 112 -5.47 7.42 8.25
C VAL A 112 -5.81 8.51 9.26
N THR A 113 -7.10 8.64 9.56
CA THR A 113 -7.62 9.47 10.64
C THR A 113 -8.08 8.54 11.77
N PHE A 114 -7.57 8.77 12.96
CA PHE A 114 -7.90 8.01 14.16
C PHE A 114 -9.10 8.62 14.90
N ALA A 115 -9.67 7.87 15.85
CA ALA A 115 -10.84 8.29 16.62
C ALA A 115 -10.63 9.60 17.41
N ASP A 116 -9.41 9.89 17.83
CA ASP A 116 -9.03 11.15 18.51
C ASP A 116 -8.83 12.33 17.56
N GLY A 117 -9.03 12.12 16.25
CA GLY A 117 -8.85 13.13 15.21
C GLY A 117 -7.41 13.27 14.70
N LYS A 118 -6.45 12.53 15.26
CA LYS A 118 -5.09 12.49 14.76
C LYS A 118 -5.05 11.93 13.34
N LYS A 119 -4.24 12.53 12.49
CA LYS A 119 -4.05 12.12 11.10
C LYS A 119 -2.60 11.77 10.82
N LEU A 120 -2.36 10.64 10.17
CA LEU A 120 -1.05 10.23 9.72
C LEU A 120 -1.09 9.83 8.25
N MET A 121 -0.04 10.20 7.52
CA MET A 121 0.15 9.75 6.15
C MET A 121 0.48 8.26 6.14
N ALA A 122 -0.14 7.54 5.23
CA ALA A 122 0.02 6.10 5.07
C ALA A 122 0.45 5.69 3.66
N GLY A 123 0.42 6.63 2.72
CA GLY A 123 0.79 6.40 1.33
C GLY A 123 0.98 7.70 0.55
N PRO A 124 1.39 7.61 -0.73
CA PRO A 124 1.67 8.76 -1.58
C PRO A 124 0.37 9.51 -1.95
N PRO A 125 0.48 10.80 -2.29
CA PRO A 125 -0.61 11.52 -2.94
C PRO A 125 -0.89 10.94 -4.35
N ALA A 126 -2.10 11.19 -4.89
CA ALA A 126 -2.46 10.76 -6.24
C ALA A 126 -1.47 11.26 -7.28
N GLY A 127 -1.12 10.41 -8.23
CA GLY A 127 -0.21 10.75 -9.33
C GLY A 127 1.29 10.69 -9.00
N THR A 128 1.69 10.40 -7.77
CA THR A 128 3.11 10.26 -7.40
C THR A 128 3.55 8.81 -7.22
N GLY A 129 2.64 7.86 -7.41
CA GLY A 129 2.93 6.44 -7.34
C GLY A 129 3.62 5.97 -8.60
N GLY A 130 4.93 5.95 -8.61
CA GLY A 130 5.72 5.40 -9.69
C GLY A 130 6.89 6.25 -10.14
N GLN A 131 7.72 6.69 -9.24
CA GLN A 131 9.12 7.05 -9.55
C GLN A 131 10.05 6.17 -8.78
#